data_49623b780d3f7beb7f385d971bf7cfa3
#
_entry.id   49623b780d3f7beb7f385d971bf7cfa3
#
_cell.length_a   1.000
_cell.length_b   1.000
_cell.length_c   1.000
_cell.angle_alpha   90.00
_cell.angle_beta   90.00
_cell.angle_gamma   90.00
#
_symmetry.space_group_name_H-M   'P 1'
#
loop_
_entity.id
_entity.type
_entity.pdbx_description
1 polymer ?
#
loop_
_entity_poly.entity_id
_entity_poly.type
_entity_poly.pdbx_seq_one_letter_code
_entity_poly.pdbx_strand_id
1 'polypeptide(L)'
;SQDNYEKSNFYLNISYYLNPKFKFNLSLLAENYYLSKNYKKTLKNLEFFKKKDEFYYWFRLKKEAQIISKKQNKDKSLEFININFKKIKNPSIKIIFDIANFNKNSKKYMEAINYYDKIISKIDVNSQLYGEILHRRGSCYERLGDYVNSDKDLLKSIEVNPDDAYVLNYLAYSWLERKYKIDLALQMLEKAYSKRNNDPYIIDSIGWAYYLINDYVKAENFLKRAVELMPEDPIVNDHYGDILWKLDRKIQ
;
A
#
# COMPACT_ATOMS: atom_id res chain seq x y z
N SER A 1 19.73 14.59 2.44
CA SER A 1 20.05 15.76 3.26
C SER A 1 19.31 16.98 2.71
N GLN A 2 19.13 18.02 3.52
CA GLN A 2 18.45 19.27 3.14
C GLN A 2 19.19 19.96 1.97
N ASP A 3 20.50 19.89 1.93
CA ASP A 3 21.36 20.43 0.87
C ASP A 3 21.03 19.87 -0.52
N ASN A 4 20.62 18.62 -0.61
CA ASN A 4 20.27 18.01 -1.89
C ASN A 4 18.98 18.60 -2.47
N TYR A 5 18.01 18.98 -1.63
CA TYR A 5 16.80 19.65 -2.11
C TYR A 5 17.08 21.08 -2.59
N GLU A 6 17.98 21.81 -1.95
CA GLU A 6 18.32 23.18 -2.34
C GLU A 6 19.02 23.22 -3.70
N LYS A 7 20.02 22.34 -3.91
CA LYS A 7 20.68 22.21 -5.23
C LYS A 7 19.69 21.78 -6.32
N SER A 8 18.86 20.77 -6.06
CA SER A 8 17.83 20.32 -6.98
C SER A 8 16.86 21.46 -7.34
N ASN A 9 16.39 22.21 -6.34
CA ASN A 9 15.47 23.34 -6.54
C ASN A 9 16.10 24.45 -7.37
N PHE A 10 17.41 24.71 -7.22
CA PHE A 10 18.10 25.70 -8.03
C PHE A 10 18.04 25.32 -9.52
N TYR A 11 18.41 24.10 -9.89
CA TYR A 11 18.35 23.65 -11.28
C TYR A 11 16.93 23.56 -11.83
N LEU A 12 15.96 23.13 -11.02
CA LEU A 12 14.56 23.07 -11.43
C LEU A 12 13.99 24.47 -11.69
N ASN A 13 14.37 25.49 -10.91
CA ASN A 13 13.98 26.88 -11.17
C ASN A 13 14.59 27.42 -12.46
N ILE A 14 15.86 27.12 -12.74
CA ILE A 14 16.49 27.49 -14.03
C ILE A 14 15.75 26.79 -15.18
N SER A 15 15.51 25.49 -15.07
CA SER A 15 14.77 24.73 -16.09
C SER A 15 13.36 25.28 -16.31
N TYR A 16 12.67 25.68 -15.25
CA TYR A 16 11.37 26.32 -15.37
C TYR A 16 11.45 27.71 -16.04
N TYR A 17 12.47 28.50 -15.70
CA TYR A 17 12.70 29.80 -16.35
C TYR A 17 12.92 29.65 -17.85
N LEU A 18 13.71 28.65 -18.27
CA LEU A 18 14.01 28.39 -19.67
C LEU A 18 12.82 27.79 -20.44
N ASN A 19 11.99 26.98 -19.78
CA ASN A 19 10.79 26.37 -20.37
C ASN A 19 9.60 26.37 -19.40
N PRO A 20 8.87 27.49 -19.28
CA PRO A 20 7.72 27.60 -18.37
C PRO A 20 6.54 26.69 -18.73
N LYS A 21 6.49 26.16 -19.97
CA LYS A 21 5.45 25.25 -20.41
C LYS A 21 5.67 23.81 -19.91
N PHE A 22 6.88 23.46 -19.49
CA PHE A 22 7.23 22.13 -18.99
C PHE A 22 6.85 21.99 -17.51
N LYS A 23 5.57 21.73 -17.27
CA LYS A 23 4.97 21.65 -15.91
C LYS A 23 5.58 20.61 -15.00
N PHE A 24 6.28 19.61 -15.55
CA PHE A 24 6.94 18.57 -14.76
C PHE A 24 7.96 19.18 -13.78
N ASN A 25 8.69 20.23 -14.18
CA ASN A 25 9.61 20.93 -13.29
C ASN A 25 8.91 21.51 -12.04
N LEU A 26 7.72 22.08 -12.24
CA LEU A 26 6.91 22.61 -11.12
C LEU A 26 6.41 21.48 -10.21
N SER A 27 6.10 20.32 -10.75
CA SER A 27 5.68 19.16 -9.93
C SER A 27 6.84 18.66 -9.06
N LEU A 28 8.06 18.59 -9.61
CA LEU A 28 9.26 18.23 -8.84
C LEU A 28 9.62 19.29 -7.79
N LEU A 29 9.49 20.57 -8.12
CA LEU A 29 9.67 21.66 -7.14
C LEU A 29 8.68 21.55 -5.99
N ALA A 30 7.40 21.32 -6.31
CA ALA A 30 6.36 21.13 -5.31
C ALA A 30 6.64 19.91 -4.42
N GLU A 31 7.14 18.81 -5.01
CA GLU A 31 7.55 17.60 -4.27
C GLU A 31 8.72 17.89 -3.33
N ASN A 32 9.79 18.49 -3.83
CA ASN A 32 10.97 18.84 -3.03
C ASN A 32 10.62 19.77 -1.86
N TYR A 33 9.79 20.79 -2.10
CA TYR A 33 9.34 21.67 -1.03
C TYR A 33 8.44 20.95 -0.02
N TYR A 34 7.62 20.00 -0.46
CA TYR A 34 6.82 19.19 0.44
C TYR A 34 7.71 18.29 1.33
N LEU A 35 8.69 17.60 0.75
CA LEU A 35 9.62 16.73 1.48
C LEU A 35 10.49 17.51 2.48
N SER A 36 10.90 18.73 2.12
CA SER A 36 11.59 19.66 3.03
C SER A 36 10.66 20.38 4.01
N LYS A 37 9.39 19.97 4.12
CA LYS A 37 8.34 20.54 4.99
C LYS A 37 8.05 22.03 4.73
N ASN A 38 8.47 22.58 3.59
CA ASN A 38 8.17 23.96 3.19
C ASN A 38 6.81 24.04 2.49
N TYR A 39 5.74 23.81 3.24
CA TYR A 39 4.38 23.74 2.70
C TYR A 39 3.90 25.04 2.05
N LYS A 40 4.42 26.21 2.47
CA LYS A 40 4.09 27.49 1.84
C LYS A 40 4.58 27.55 0.38
N LYS A 41 5.85 27.18 0.14
CA LYS A 41 6.39 27.12 -1.22
C LYS A 41 5.74 25.98 -2.03
N THR A 42 5.43 24.84 -1.41
CA THR A 42 4.66 23.77 -2.05
C THR A 42 3.35 24.32 -2.62
N LEU A 43 2.51 24.92 -1.79
CA LEU A 43 1.20 25.43 -2.20
C LEU A 43 1.32 26.48 -3.32
N LYS A 44 2.29 27.39 -3.23
CA LYS A 44 2.55 28.40 -4.29
C LYS A 44 2.84 27.74 -5.64
N ASN A 45 3.65 26.69 -5.68
CA ASN A 45 3.94 25.97 -6.94
C ASN A 45 2.72 25.18 -7.45
N LEU A 46 1.89 24.66 -6.55
CA LEU A 46 0.67 23.94 -6.92
C LEU A 46 -0.40 24.83 -7.56
N GLU A 47 -0.41 26.15 -7.31
CA GLU A 47 -1.35 27.10 -7.90
C GLU A 47 -1.29 27.14 -9.44
N PHE A 48 -0.16 26.80 -10.05
CA PHE A 48 0.00 26.72 -11.49
C PHE A 48 -0.80 25.57 -12.12
N PHE A 49 -1.17 24.55 -11.35
CA PHE A 49 -1.92 23.39 -11.83
C PHE A 49 -3.42 23.67 -11.80
N LYS A 50 -3.96 24.07 -12.94
CA LYS A 50 -5.37 24.48 -13.09
C LYS A 50 -6.24 23.30 -13.51
N LYS A 51 -7.54 23.36 -13.24
CA LYS A 51 -8.54 22.32 -13.48
C LYS A 51 -8.60 21.78 -14.91
N LYS A 52 -8.20 22.59 -15.90
CA LYS A 52 -8.19 22.19 -17.31
C LYS A 52 -7.18 21.08 -17.65
N ASP A 53 -6.20 20.88 -16.81
CA ASP A 53 -5.19 19.84 -16.93
C ASP A 53 -5.41 18.80 -15.82
N GLU A 54 -6.22 17.79 -16.12
CA GLU A 54 -6.70 16.83 -15.14
C GLU A 54 -5.57 16.16 -14.35
N PHE A 55 -4.48 15.75 -15.04
CA PHE A 55 -3.35 15.06 -14.41
C PHE A 55 -2.66 15.92 -13.35
N TYR A 56 -2.26 17.16 -13.73
CA TYR A 56 -1.57 18.04 -12.78
C TYR A 56 -2.53 18.63 -11.74
N TYR A 57 -3.80 18.83 -12.10
CA TYR A 57 -4.80 19.25 -11.13
C TYR A 57 -5.03 18.18 -10.06
N TRP A 58 -5.09 16.89 -10.45
CA TRP A 58 -5.19 15.79 -9.51
C TRP A 58 -3.92 15.67 -8.65
N PHE A 59 -2.73 15.82 -9.24
CA PHE A 59 -1.47 15.90 -8.48
C PHE A 59 -1.54 17.00 -7.42
N ARG A 60 -2.00 18.19 -7.77
CA ARG A 60 -2.22 19.30 -6.84
C ARG A 60 -3.13 18.88 -5.68
N LEU A 61 -4.32 18.36 -5.96
CA LEU A 61 -5.28 17.95 -4.94
C LEU A 61 -4.71 16.90 -3.99
N LYS A 62 -3.95 15.92 -4.51
CA LYS A 62 -3.26 14.93 -3.68
C LYS A 62 -2.25 15.57 -2.73
N LYS A 63 -1.45 16.51 -3.19
CA LYS A 63 -0.47 17.22 -2.36
C LYS A 63 -1.15 18.12 -1.31
N GLU A 64 -2.20 18.83 -1.68
CA GLU A 64 -3.00 19.60 -0.73
C GLU A 64 -3.59 18.69 0.35
N ALA A 65 -4.17 17.55 -0.01
CA ALA A 65 -4.67 16.56 0.93
C ALA A 65 -3.57 16.03 1.88
N GLN A 66 -2.38 15.74 1.36
CA GLN A 66 -1.22 15.32 2.17
C GLN A 66 -0.80 16.40 3.18
N ILE A 67 -0.80 17.68 2.78
CA ILE A 67 -0.50 18.80 3.67
C ILE A 67 -1.58 18.94 4.76
N ILE A 68 -2.86 18.79 4.40
CA ILE A 68 -3.97 18.80 5.37
C ILE A 68 -3.80 17.67 6.37
N SER A 69 -3.47 16.46 5.91
CA SER A 69 -3.22 15.31 6.80
C SER A 69 -2.09 15.58 7.81
N LYS A 70 -1.02 16.29 7.39
CA LYS A 70 0.12 16.64 8.26
C LYS A 70 -0.17 17.78 9.22
N LYS A 71 -0.94 18.78 8.79
CA LYS A 71 -1.24 19.99 9.59
C LYS A 71 -2.46 19.85 10.48
N GLN A 72 -3.40 19.00 10.11
CA GLN A 72 -4.66 18.82 10.83
C GLN A 72 -4.83 17.34 11.20
N ASN A 73 -5.51 16.55 10.36
CA ASN A 73 -5.71 15.13 10.56
C ASN A 73 -6.06 14.41 9.25
N LYS A 74 -6.11 13.06 9.33
CA LYS A 74 -6.44 12.20 8.19
C LYS A 74 -7.89 12.36 7.72
N ASP A 75 -8.84 12.61 8.63
CA ASP A 75 -10.26 12.71 8.29
C ASP A 75 -10.55 13.93 7.45
N LYS A 76 -10.00 15.10 7.83
CA LYS A 76 -10.12 16.33 7.02
C LYS A 76 -9.42 16.21 5.66
N SER A 77 -8.31 15.49 5.60
CA SER A 77 -7.63 15.18 4.33
C SER A 77 -8.52 14.34 3.42
N LEU A 78 -9.16 13.31 3.98
CA LEU A 78 -10.08 12.45 3.25
C LEU A 78 -11.33 13.21 2.79
N GLU A 79 -11.91 14.02 3.64
CA GLU A 79 -13.04 14.89 3.31
C GLU A 79 -12.69 15.81 2.13
N PHE A 80 -11.55 16.52 2.23
CA PHE A 80 -11.06 17.42 1.19
C PHE A 80 -10.92 16.71 -0.16
N ILE A 81 -10.26 15.55 -0.19
CA ILE A 81 -10.00 14.85 -1.46
C ILE A 81 -11.30 14.30 -2.06
N ASN A 82 -12.21 13.76 -1.24
CA ASN A 82 -13.49 13.25 -1.70
C ASN A 82 -14.41 14.35 -2.27
N ILE A 83 -14.49 15.52 -1.61
CA ILE A 83 -15.25 16.67 -2.10
C ILE A 83 -14.71 17.14 -3.46
N ASN A 84 -13.40 17.20 -3.63
CA ASN A 84 -12.80 17.69 -4.86
C ASN A 84 -12.85 16.64 -5.98
N PHE A 85 -12.71 15.35 -5.65
CA PHE A 85 -12.91 14.26 -6.61
C PHE A 85 -14.31 14.31 -7.25
N LYS A 86 -15.37 14.53 -6.48
CA LYS A 86 -16.75 14.64 -6.99
C LYS A 86 -16.95 15.74 -8.03
N LYS A 87 -16.04 16.73 -8.10
CA LYS A 87 -16.07 17.83 -9.08
C LYS A 87 -15.38 17.48 -10.40
N ILE A 88 -14.74 16.33 -10.50
CA ILE A 88 -14.11 15.83 -11.73
C ILE A 88 -15.16 15.04 -12.52
N LYS A 89 -15.52 15.53 -13.72
CA LYS A 89 -16.65 14.98 -14.49
C LYS A 89 -16.39 13.55 -14.99
N ASN A 90 -15.25 13.29 -15.60
CA ASN A 90 -14.89 12.00 -16.20
C ASN A 90 -13.50 11.58 -15.72
N PRO A 91 -13.36 11.16 -14.44
CA PRO A 91 -12.04 10.84 -13.92
C PRO A 91 -11.43 9.63 -14.64
N SER A 92 -10.13 9.72 -14.96
CA SER A 92 -9.37 8.60 -15.52
C SER A 92 -9.31 7.43 -14.52
N ILE A 93 -9.05 6.21 -15.02
CA ILE A 93 -8.88 5.01 -14.18
C ILE A 93 -7.86 5.26 -13.07
N LYS A 94 -6.76 5.94 -13.40
CA LYS A 94 -5.71 6.30 -12.42
C LYS A 94 -6.24 7.17 -11.27
N ILE A 95 -7.09 8.14 -11.58
CA ILE A 95 -7.70 9.01 -10.56
C ILE A 95 -8.70 8.22 -9.69
N ILE A 96 -9.49 7.34 -10.31
CA ILE A 96 -10.42 6.45 -9.56
C ILE A 96 -9.62 5.51 -8.66
N PHE A 97 -8.49 5.00 -9.13
CA PHE A 97 -7.60 4.14 -8.35
C PHE A 97 -6.98 4.88 -7.15
N ASP A 98 -6.50 6.10 -7.38
CA ASP A 98 -5.96 6.93 -6.32
C ASP A 98 -7.01 7.20 -5.21
N ILE A 99 -8.25 7.59 -5.59
CA ILE A 99 -9.30 7.86 -4.59
C ILE A 99 -9.75 6.59 -3.86
N ALA A 100 -9.77 5.43 -4.53
CA ALA A 100 -10.02 4.15 -3.89
C ALA A 100 -8.97 3.88 -2.79
N ASN A 101 -7.68 4.08 -3.12
CA ASN A 101 -6.59 3.90 -2.16
C ASN A 101 -6.64 4.93 -1.00
N PHE A 102 -7.03 6.17 -1.25
CA PHE A 102 -7.25 7.15 -0.18
C PHE A 102 -8.31 6.67 0.82
N ASN A 103 -9.44 6.16 0.32
CA ASN A 103 -10.50 5.63 1.17
C ASN A 103 -10.05 4.37 1.91
N LYS A 104 -9.38 3.41 1.24
CA LYS A 104 -8.81 2.22 1.86
C LYS A 104 -7.86 2.58 3.01
N ASN A 105 -6.89 3.48 2.77
CA ASN A 105 -5.89 3.89 3.75
C ASN A 105 -6.50 4.65 4.95
N SER A 106 -7.70 5.21 4.75
CA SER A 106 -8.50 5.83 5.81
C SER A 106 -9.53 4.88 6.43
N LYS A 107 -9.40 3.56 6.20
CA LYS A 107 -10.29 2.50 6.69
C LYS A 107 -11.76 2.63 6.24
N LYS A 108 -12.02 3.39 5.17
CA LYS A 108 -13.33 3.49 4.51
C LYS A 108 -13.44 2.41 3.43
N TYR A 109 -13.51 1.16 3.89
CA TYR A 109 -13.36 -0.01 3.01
C TYR A 109 -14.51 -0.16 2.02
N MET A 110 -15.77 0.09 2.42
CA MET A 110 -16.92 0.03 1.51
C MET A 110 -16.83 1.06 0.39
N GLU A 111 -16.42 2.28 0.72
CA GLU A 111 -16.21 3.33 -0.28
C GLU A 111 -15.08 2.98 -1.25
N ALA A 112 -14.00 2.38 -0.73
CA ALA A 112 -12.90 1.90 -1.55
C ALA A 112 -13.36 0.80 -2.53
N ILE A 113 -14.12 -0.19 -2.05
CA ILE A 113 -14.72 -1.26 -2.86
C ILE A 113 -15.54 -0.68 -4.01
N ASN A 114 -16.44 0.27 -3.72
CA ASN A 114 -17.26 0.92 -4.74
C ASN A 114 -16.44 1.59 -5.85
N TYR A 115 -15.26 2.12 -5.53
CA TYR A 115 -14.35 2.69 -6.54
C TYR A 115 -13.58 1.61 -7.29
N TYR A 116 -13.14 0.53 -6.64
CA TYR A 116 -12.50 -0.61 -7.31
C TYR A 116 -13.47 -1.28 -8.29
N ASP A 117 -14.76 -1.43 -7.94
CA ASP A 117 -15.80 -1.96 -8.83
C ASP A 117 -15.93 -1.14 -10.12
N LYS A 118 -15.87 0.21 -10.00
CA LYS A 118 -15.89 1.10 -11.17
C LYS A 118 -14.67 0.93 -12.08
N ILE A 119 -13.52 0.50 -11.54
CA ILE A 119 -12.34 0.21 -12.35
C ILE A 119 -12.48 -1.15 -13.01
N ILE A 120 -12.84 -2.17 -12.24
CA ILE A 120 -13.00 -3.56 -12.71
C ILE A 120 -13.95 -3.63 -13.92
N SER A 121 -15.04 -2.85 -13.91
CA SER A 121 -15.99 -2.80 -15.03
C SER A 121 -15.44 -2.19 -16.34
N LYS A 122 -14.22 -1.63 -16.32
CA LYS A 122 -13.63 -0.87 -17.43
C LYS A 122 -12.30 -1.41 -17.93
N ILE A 123 -11.74 -2.43 -17.28
CA ILE A 123 -10.42 -2.97 -17.61
C ILE A 123 -10.52 -4.41 -18.09
N ASP A 124 -9.52 -4.85 -18.85
CA ASP A 124 -9.38 -6.23 -19.29
C ASP A 124 -9.12 -7.15 -18.10
N VAL A 125 -9.91 -8.23 -17.99
CA VAL A 125 -9.84 -9.24 -16.93
C VAL A 125 -8.52 -10.04 -16.91
N ASN A 126 -7.76 -10.03 -18.01
CA ASN A 126 -6.46 -10.67 -18.11
C ASN A 126 -5.30 -9.70 -17.87
N SER A 127 -5.59 -8.43 -17.63
CA SER A 127 -4.54 -7.43 -17.40
C SER A 127 -3.93 -7.57 -16.00
N GLN A 128 -2.65 -7.26 -15.89
CA GLN A 128 -1.95 -7.19 -14.61
C GLN A 128 -2.62 -6.21 -13.62
N LEU A 129 -3.17 -5.12 -14.16
CA LEU A 129 -3.94 -4.14 -13.38
C LEU A 129 -5.20 -4.77 -12.78
N TYR A 130 -5.89 -5.66 -13.49
CA TYR A 130 -7.06 -6.37 -12.96
C TYR A 130 -6.70 -7.17 -11.71
N GLY A 131 -5.59 -7.95 -11.76
CA GLY A 131 -5.10 -8.68 -10.60
C GLY A 131 -4.77 -7.76 -9.42
N GLU A 132 -4.10 -6.61 -9.68
CA GLU A 132 -3.80 -5.62 -8.64
C GLU A 132 -5.07 -5.05 -7.99
N ILE A 133 -6.08 -4.71 -8.78
CA ILE A 133 -7.35 -4.17 -8.25
C ILE A 133 -8.07 -5.23 -7.41
N LEU A 134 -8.11 -6.48 -7.86
CA LEU A 134 -8.71 -7.58 -7.09
C LEU A 134 -8.01 -7.78 -5.75
N HIS A 135 -6.67 -7.78 -5.71
CA HIS A 135 -5.92 -7.83 -4.45
C HIS A 135 -6.34 -6.71 -3.49
N ARG A 136 -6.42 -5.48 -3.99
CA ARG A 136 -6.81 -4.32 -3.15
C ARG A 136 -8.24 -4.40 -2.67
N ARG A 137 -9.18 -4.84 -3.54
CA ARG A 137 -10.59 -5.01 -3.18
C ARG A 137 -10.77 -6.18 -2.21
N GLY A 138 -10.11 -7.31 -2.47
CA GLY A 138 -10.10 -8.48 -1.59
C GLY A 138 -9.58 -8.13 -0.20
N SER A 139 -8.51 -7.32 -0.12
CA SER A 139 -8.03 -6.84 1.18
C SER A 139 -9.02 -5.90 1.90
N CYS A 140 -9.88 -5.18 1.18
CA CYS A 140 -10.97 -4.41 1.82
C CYS A 140 -12.06 -5.32 2.35
N TYR A 141 -12.45 -6.36 1.61
CA TYR A 141 -13.42 -7.37 2.06
C TYR A 141 -12.92 -8.09 3.32
N GLU A 142 -11.63 -8.48 3.36
CA GLU A 142 -11.03 -9.10 4.54
C GLU A 142 -11.16 -8.19 5.77
N ARG A 143 -10.83 -6.92 5.65
CA ARG A 143 -10.95 -5.93 6.74
C ARG A 143 -12.39 -5.68 7.21
N LEU A 144 -13.38 -6.03 6.40
CA LEU A 144 -14.80 -5.99 6.73
C LEU A 144 -15.32 -7.33 7.29
N GLY A 145 -14.48 -8.36 7.33
CA GLY A 145 -14.87 -9.72 7.73
C GLY A 145 -15.63 -10.51 6.65
N ASP A 146 -15.73 -9.96 5.44
CA ASP A 146 -16.32 -10.66 4.30
C ASP A 146 -15.28 -11.57 3.63
N TYR A 147 -14.97 -12.66 4.30
CA TYR A 147 -13.95 -13.59 3.85
C TYR A 147 -14.32 -14.34 2.56
N VAL A 148 -15.59 -14.49 2.25
CA VAL A 148 -16.05 -15.15 1.01
C VAL A 148 -15.64 -14.32 -0.20
N ASN A 149 -15.95 -13.03 -0.22
CA ASN A 149 -15.58 -12.14 -1.30
C ASN A 149 -14.08 -11.84 -1.30
N SER A 150 -13.44 -11.79 -0.12
CA SER A 150 -12.00 -11.64 0.00
C SER A 150 -11.25 -12.79 -0.67
N ASP A 151 -11.55 -14.03 -0.27
CA ASP A 151 -10.89 -15.23 -0.82
C ASP A 151 -11.11 -15.34 -2.33
N LYS A 152 -12.34 -15.05 -2.81
CA LYS A 152 -12.66 -15.02 -4.25
C LYS A 152 -11.77 -14.04 -5.03
N ASP A 153 -11.66 -12.81 -4.55
CA ASP A 153 -10.87 -11.77 -5.21
C ASP A 153 -9.36 -12.09 -5.17
N LEU A 154 -8.86 -12.52 -4.02
CA LEU A 154 -7.43 -12.83 -3.85
C LEU A 154 -7.02 -14.06 -4.66
N LEU A 155 -7.83 -15.12 -4.69
CA LEU A 155 -7.58 -16.28 -5.55
C LEU A 155 -7.57 -15.89 -7.02
N LYS A 156 -8.55 -15.05 -7.47
CA LYS A 156 -8.58 -14.58 -8.84
C LYS A 156 -7.38 -13.66 -9.17
N SER A 157 -6.91 -12.87 -8.21
CA SER A 157 -5.67 -12.09 -8.35
C SER A 157 -4.46 -13.00 -8.58
N ILE A 158 -4.37 -14.12 -7.83
CA ILE A 158 -3.29 -15.12 -7.99
C ILE A 158 -3.39 -15.84 -9.34
N GLU A 159 -4.60 -16.14 -9.84
CA GLU A 159 -4.76 -16.71 -11.19
C GLU A 159 -4.19 -15.80 -12.28
N VAL A 160 -4.38 -14.48 -12.16
CA VAL A 160 -3.87 -13.47 -13.12
C VAL A 160 -2.36 -13.26 -12.95
N ASN A 161 -1.88 -13.20 -11.70
CA ASN A 161 -0.48 -12.96 -11.35
C ASN A 161 0.04 -14.07 -10.42
N PRO A 162 0.35 -15.28 -10.93
CA PRO A 162 0.64 -16.45 -10.08
C PRO A 162 1.91 -16.32 -9.24
N ASP A 163 2.79 -15.40 -9.57
CA ASP A 163 4.09 -15.19 -8.93
C ASP A 163 4.13 -13.93 -8.06
N ASP A 164 2.99 -13.30 -7.81
CA ASP A 164 2.92 -12.16 -6.90
C ASP A 164 3.04 -12.63 -5.44
N ALA A 165 4.27 -12.54 -4.93
CA ALA A 165 4.60 -12.97 -3.58
C ALA A 165 3.78 -12.25 -2.49
N TYR A 166 3.38 -11.00 -2.74
CA TYR A 166 2.60 -10.24 -1.76
C TYR A 166 1.14 -10.70 -1.69
N VAL A 167 0.54 -11.03 -2.83
CA VAL A 167 -0.83 -11.57 -2.84
C VAL A 167 -0.86 -12.97 -2.25
N LEU A 168 0.11 -13.82 -2.60
CA LEU A 168 0.27 -15.15 -2.02
C LEU A 168 0.39 -15.07 -0.49
N ASN A 169 1.30 -14.22 0.00
CA ASN A 169 1.49 -14.00 1.44
C ASN A 169 0.23 -13.47 2.12
N TYR A 170 -0.43 -12.48 1.52
CA TYR A 170 -1.62 -11.87 2.10
C TYR A 170 -2.77 -12.88 2.29
N LEU A 171 -3.08 -13.67 1.25
CA LEU A 171 -4.14 -14.67 1.32
C LEU A 171 -3.77 -15.78 2.30
N ALA A 172 -2.54 -16.28 2.22
CA ALA A 172 -2.06 -17.33 3.11
C ALA A 172 -2.14 -16.89 4.58
N TYR A 173 -1.61 -15.71 4.92
CA TYR A 173 -1.67 -15.17 6.27
C TYR A 173 -3.12 -15.00 6.76
N SER A 174 -4.02 -14.46 5.92
CA SER A 174 -5.45 -14.38 6.25
C SER A 174 -6.08 -15.76 6.54
N TRP A 175 -5.64 -16.82 5.85
CA TRP A 175 -6.09 -18.18 6.15
C TRP A 175 -5.50 -18.72 7.45
N LEU A 176 -4.23 -18.44 7.77
CA LEU A 176 -3.61 -18.84 9.04
C LEU A 176 -4.33 -18.21 10.25
N GLU A 177 -4.63 -16.91 10.19
CA GLU A 177 -5.35 -16.20 11.24
C GLU A 177 -6.74 -16.80 11.51
N ARG A 178 -7.38 -17.33 10.47
CA ARG A 178 -8.66 -18.03 10.58
C ARG A 178 -8.55 -19.53 10.88
N LYS A 179 -7.35 -20.06 10.98
CA LYS A 179 -7.05 -21.50 11.08
C LYS A 179 -7.73 -22.30 9.98
N TYR A 180 -7.72 -21.74 8.77
CA TYR A 180 -8.38 -22.28 7.58
C TYR A 180 -7.33 -22.66 6.53
N LYS A 181 -7.46 -23.85 5.94
CA LYS A 181 -6.58 -24.34 4.86
C LYS A 181 -5.07 -24.17 5.13
N ILE A 182 -4.61 -24.48 6.34
CA ILE A 182 -3.24 -24.21 6.80
C ILE A 182 -2.20 -24.83 5.86
N ASP A 183 -2.42 -26.07 5.36
CA ASP A 183 -1.47 -26.72 4.46
C ASP A 183 -1.34 -25.98 3.12
N LEU A 184 -2.45 -25.47 2.56
CA LEU A 184 -2.43 -24.67 1.34
C LEU A 184 -1.81 -23.30 1.59
N ALA A 185 -2.06 -22.70 2.75
CA ALA A 185 -1.42 -21.46 3.14
C ALA A 185 0.10 -21.63 3.21
N LEU A 186 0.59 -22.71 3.81
CA LEU A 186 2.02 -23.01 3.85
C LEU A 186 2.61 -23.14 2.45
N GLN A 187 1.97 -23.89 1.53
CA GLN A 187 2.44 -24.01 0.14
C GLN A 187 2.52 -22.64 -0.57
N MET A 188 1.52 -21.77 -0.36
CA MET A 188 1.57 -20.40 -0.92
C MET A 188 2.71 -19.58 -0.32
N LEU A 189 2.97 -19.71 0.98
CA LEU A 189 4.05 -19.01 1.67
C LEU A 189 5.43 -19.52 1.22
N GLU A 190 5.61 -20.83 1.02
CA GLU A 190 6.84 -21.39 0.47
C GLU A 190 7.09 -20.86 -0.94
N LYS A 191 6.03 -20.76 -1.77
CA LYS A 191 6.14 -20.13 -3.09
C LYS A 191 6.47 -18.62 -2.97
N ALA A 192 5.84 -17.87 -2.08
CA ALA A 192 6.13 -16.47 -1.84
C ALA A 192 7.59 -16.27 -1.38
N TYR A 193 8.05 -17.11 -0.45
CA TYR A 193 9.42 -17.10 0.06
C TYR A 193 10.44 -17.40 -1.03
N SER A 194 10.16 -18.36 -1.94
CA SER A 194 11.04 -18.65 -3.08
C SER A 194 11.27 -17.43 -3.98
N LYS A 195 10.30 -16.51 -4.05
CA LYS A 195 10.38 -15.27 -4.83
C LYS A 195 11.02 -14.12 -4.06
N ARG A 196 10.84 -14.06 -2.72
CA ARG A 196 11.27 -12.95 -1.86
C ARG A 196 11.76 -13.45 -0.49
N ASN A 197 12.89 -14.14 -0.50
CA ASN A 197 13.46 -14.79 0.69
C ASN A 197 14.06 -13.85 1.75
N ASN A 198 14.11 -12.56 1.50
CA ASN A 198 14.57 -11.54 2.44
C ASN A 198 13.45 -10.57 2.87
N ASP A 199 12.20 -10.81 2.47
CA ASP A 199 11.08 -10.01 2.93
C ASP A 199 10.64 -10.47 4.32
N PRO A 200 10.78 -9.62 5.37
CA PRO A 200 10.54 -10.03 6.75
C PRO A 200 9.07 -10.42 7.02
N TYR A 201 8.10 -9.82 6.32
CA TYR A 201 6.69 -10.19 6.47
C TYR A 201 6.39 -11.58 5.91
N ILE A 202 7.05 -11.97 4.82
CA ILE A 202 6.92 -13.33 4.26
C ILE A 202 7.62 -14.34 5.15
N ILE A 203 8.79 -13.98 5.70
CA ILE A 203 9.54 -14.81 6.63
C ILE A 203 8.74 -15.05 7.93
N ASP A 204 8.12 -14.00 8.46
CA ASP A 204 7.25 -14.11 9.64
C ASP A 204 6.05 -15.01 9.37
N SER A 205 5.33 -14.77 8.27
CA SER A 205 4.14 -15.55 7.92
C SER A 205 4.44 -17.04 7.73
N ILE A 206 5.58 -17.41 7.11
CA ILE A 206 5.96 -18.82 6.95
C ILE A 206 6.38 -19.44 8.30
N GLY A 207 7.05 -18.68 9.15
CA GLY A 207 7.36 -19.08 10.53
C GLY A 207 6.11 -19.35 11.35
N TRP A 208 5.12 -18.47 11.24
CA TRP A 208 3.82 -18.64 11.88
C TRP A 208 3.06 -19.87 11.35
N ALA A 209 3.13 -20.14 10.04
CA ALA A 209 2.54 -21.36 9.47
C ALA A 209 3.17 -22.62 10.07
N TYR A 210 4.50 -22.68 10.17
CA TYR A 210 5.20 -23.81 10.82
C TYR A 210 4.83 -23.93 12.30
N TYR A 211 4.65 -22.84 13.03
CA TYR A 211 4.15 -22.87 14.41
C TYR A 211 2.77 -23.54 14.51
N LEU A 212 1.84 -23.19 13.62
CA LEU A 212 0.48 -23.72 13.63
C LEU A 212 0.41 -25.22 13.30
N ILE A 213 1.36 -25.76 12.53
CA ILE A 213 1.47 -27.20 12.25
C ILE A 213 2.39 -27.95 13.24
N ASN A 214 2.84 -27.26 14.29
CA ASN A 214 3.71 -27.78 15.36
C ASN A 214 5.14 -28.17 14.91
N ASP A 215 5.63 -27.69 13.76
CA ASP A 215 7.04 -27.76 13.39
C ASP A 215 7.82 -26.62 14.06
N TYR A 216 8.01 -26.74 15.37
CA TYR A 216 8.59 -25.68 16.18
C TYR A 216 10.04 -25.37 15.86
N VAL A 217 10.78 -26.35 15.31
CA VAL A 217 12.18 -26.13 14.89
C VAL A 217 12.25 -25.16 13.70
N LYS A 218 11.43 -25.39 12.69
CA LYS A 218 11.37 -24.46 11.54
C LYS A 218 10.74 -23.13 11.95
N ALA A 219 9.69 -23.16 12.75
CA ALA A 219 9.04 -21.94 13.25
C ALA A 219 10.05 -21.01 13.92
N GLU A 220 10.86 -21.53 14.87
CA GLU A 220 11.88 -20.74 15.57
C GLU A 220 12.89 -20.12 14.59
N ASN A 221 13.39 -20.90 13.64
CA ASN A 221 14.38 -20.41 12.68
C ASN A 221 13.86 -19.24 11.84
N PHE A 222 12.61 -19.36 11.33
CA PHE A 222 12.01 -18.31 10.52
C PHE A 222 11.64 -17.09 11.36
N LEU A 223 10.98 -17.28 12.52
CA LEU A 223 10.53 -16.17 13.36
C LEU A 223 11.71 -15.40 13.97
N LYS A 224 12.78 -16.09 14.38
CA LYS A 224 14.01 -15.43 14.81
C LYS A 224 14.57 -14.52 13.72
N ARG A 225 14.66 -15.03 12.48
CA ARG A 225 15.14 -14.23 11.35
C ARG A 225 14.23 -13.05 11.05
N ALA A 226 12.90 -13.19 11.17
CA ALA A 226 11.96 -12.11 10.99
C ALA A 226 12.20 -10.98 12.00
N VAL A 227 12.38 -11.31 13.29
CA VAL A 227 12.71 -10.34 14.35
C VAL A 227 14.05 -9.65 14.10
N GLU A 228 15.08 -10.37 13.65
CA GLU A 228 16.38 -9.78 13.30
C GLU A 228 16.25 -8.73 12.18
N LEU A 229 15.33 -8.94 11.23
CA LEU A 229 15.08 -8.01 10.12
C LEU A 229 14.11 -6.87 10.49
N MET A 230 13.18 -7.09 11.42
CA MET A 230 12.18 -6.12 11.88
C MET A 230 12.01 -6.13 13.40
N PRO A 231 13.03 -5.69 14.15
CA PRO A 231 13.01 -5.77 15.62
C PRO A 231 11.97 -4.87 16.30
N GLU A 232 11.43 -3.88 15.59
CA GLU A 232 10.44 -2.95 16.13
C GLU A 232 8.98 -3.32 15.78
N ASP A 233 8.75 -4.37 14.95
CA ASP A 233 7.40 -4.78 14.59
C ASP A 233 6.74 -5.58 15.71
N PRO A 234 5.59 -5.13 16.25
CA PRO A 234 4.96 -5.79 17.40
C PRO A 234 4.40 -7.18 17.07
N ILE A 235 3.93 -7.42 15.84
CA ILE A 235 3.36 -8.73 15.44
C ILE A 235 4.49 -9.75 15.30
N VAL A 236 5.57 -9.39 14.65
CA VAL A 236 6.75 -10.25 14.48
C VAL A 236 7.35 -10.65 15.83
N ASN A 237 7.41 -9.69 16.77
CA ASN A 237 7.89 -9.97 18.13
C ASN A 237 6.91 -10.87 18.92
N ASP A 238 5.60 -10.72 18.72
CA ASP A 238 4.57 -11.55 19.36
C ASP A 238 4.68 -13.01 18.90
N HIS A 239 4.75 -13.24 17.58
CA HIS A 239 4.95 -14.57 17.01
C HIS A 239 6.24 -15.24 17.51
N TYR A 240 7.35 -14.47 17.61
CA TYR A 240 8.60 -15.00 18.13
C TYR A 240 8.52 -15.29 19.64
N GLY A 241 7.81 -14.47 20.39
CA GLY A 241 7.50 -14.71 21.78
C GLY A 241 6.70 -16.00 22.00
N ASP A 242 5.70 -16.25 21.16
CA ASP A 242 4.87 -17.45 21.21
C ASP A 242 5.69 -18.73 21.00
N ILE A 243 6.62 -18.75 20.04
CA ILE A 243 7.48 -19.93 19.83
C ILE A 243 8.47 -20.13 20.98
N LEU A 244 9.05 -19.07 21.51
CA LEU A 244 9.94 -19.16 22.69
C LEU A 244 9.19 -19.72 23.89
N TRP A 245 7.95 -19.26 24.13
CA TRP A 245 7.08 -19.78 25.18
C TRP A 245 6.81 -21.28 25.01
N LYS A 246 6.50 -21.72 23.77
CA LYS A 246 6.28 -23.14 23.46
C LYS A 246 7.51 -24.00 23.69
N LEU A 247 8.71 -23.46 23.48
CA LEU A 247 9.99 -24.14 23.70
C LEU A 247 10.51 -24.03 25.15
N ASP A 248 9.69 -23.51 26.08
CA ASP A 248 10.03 -23.29 27.50
C ASP A 248 11.22 -22.32 27.72
N ARG A 249 11.48 -21.43 26.77
CA ARG A 249 12.54 -20.39 26.82
C ARG A 249 11.91 -19.06 27.26
N LYS A 250 11.43 -18.99 28.50
CA LYS A 250 10.60 -17.88 29.01
C LYS A 250 11.37 -16.59 29.34
N ILE A 251 12.68 -16.62 29.36
CA ILE A 251 13.53 -15.44 29.66
C ILE A 251 14.82 -15.55 28.86
N GLN A 252 14.88 -14.86 27.76
CA GLN A 252 16.12 -14.49 27.10
C GLN A 252 16.10 -13.04 26.66
#